data_ef24940dac20c85c58f5d8d2c343e6eb
#
_entry.id   ef24940dac20c85c58f5d8d2c343e6eb
#
_cell.length_a   1.000
_cell.length_b   1.000
_cell.length_c   1.000
_cell.angle_alpha   90.00
_cell.angle_beta   90.00
_cell.angle_gamma   90.00
#
_symmetry.space_group_name_H-M   'P 1'
#
loop_
_entity.id
_entity.type
_entity.pdbx_description
1 polymer ?
#
loop_
_entity_poly.entity_id
_entity_poly.type
_entity_poly.pdbx_seq_one_letter_code
_entity_poly.pdbx_strand_id
1 'polypeptide(L)'
;MKKLLLILVVFCIATTTASAQAVSEAKIRQQIEAAAASMKTMQCDFVQTKYLRMLNDKMVSRGKMYYQQSDKLRWEYTSPYAYAFVLNGSRVLISKGNRNDVINVNQSKFFKEIARIMMNSVVGKALNDKRDFKVSLSSSATEYVAVLYPQQKQMQQMFQKIVLHFNRQRAMVAKVELIEKRGDRTVIEMMNVKVNSPINAKVFTVN
;
A
#
# COMPACT_ATOMS: atom_id res chain seq x y z
N MET A 1 60.19 40.62 36.58
CA MET A 1 59.55 39.27 36.68
C MET A 1 58.10 39.42 36.28
N LYS A 2 57.79 39.13 35.00
CA LYS A 2 56.43 39.28 34.46
C LYS A 2 55.72 37.92 34.56
N LYS A 3 54.67 37.84 35.34
CA LYS A 3 53.81 36.65 35.47
C LYS A 3 52.89 36.62 34.26
N LEU A 4 53.06 35.63 33.39
CA LEU A 4 52.20 35.35 32.24
C LEU A 4 50.98 34.59 32.74
N LEU A 5 49.79 35.20 32.70
CA LEU A 5 48.52 34.61 33.08
C LEU A 5 47.94 33.91 31.84
N LEU A 6 48.02 32.58 31.82
CA LEU A 6 47.46 31.75 30.75
C LEU A 6 45.99 31.53 31.00
N ILE A 7 45.11 32.21 30.26
CA ILE A 7 43.65 32.01 30.32
C ILE A 7 43.31 30.87 29.39
N LEU A 8 42.97 29.70 29.97
CA LEU A 8 42.47 28.52 29.25
C LEU A 8 40.96 28.70 29.00
N VAL A 9 40.61 29.12 27.79
CA VAL A 9 39.18 29.16 27.39
C VAL A 9 38.76 27.76 26.98
N VAL A 10 38.07 27.06 27.86
CA VAL A 10 37.40 25.78 27.55
C VAL A 10 36.14 26.06 26.75
N PHE A 11 36.21 25.84 25.43
CA PHE A 11 35.04 25.95 24.55
C PHE A 11 34.23 24.66 24.67
N CYS A 12 33.23 24.68 25.58
CA CYS A 12 32.22 23.59 25.65
C CYS A 12 31.37 23.60 24.39
N ILE A 13 31.72 22.75 23.40
CA ILE A 13 30.85 22.45 22.26
C ILE A 13 29.74 21.57 22.80
N ALA A 14 28.60 22.18 23.14
CA ALA A 14 27.36 21.46 23.41
C ALA A 14 26.87 20.87 22.08
N THR A 15 27.21 19.60 21.80
CA THR A 15 26.61 18.83 20.72
C THR A 15 25.16 18.56 21.10
N THR A 16 24.25 19.43 20.64
CA THR A 16 22.83 19.15 20.68
C THR A 16 22.55 17.99 19.74
N THR A 17 22.50 16.76 20.28
CA THR A 17 21.96 15.61 19.58
C THR A 17 20.46 15.89 19.40
N ALA A 18 20.08 16.35 18.21
CA ALA A 18 18.68 16.43 17.81
C ALA A 18 18.14 15.00 17.80
N SER A 19 17.55 14.57 18.92
CA SER A 19 16.74 13.36 18.99
C SER A 19 15.59 13.57 18.02
N ALA A 20 15.65 12.94 16.84
CA ALA A 20 14.52 12.87 15.92
C ALA A 20 13.38 12.18 16.69
N GLN A 21 12.47 13.00 17.24
CA GLN A 21 11.34 12.50 18.04
C GLN A 21 10.52 11.55 17.17
N ALA A 22 10.43 10.30 17.57
CA ALA A 22 9.67 9.29 16.84
C ALA A 22 8.22 9.79 16.66
N VAL A 23 7.77 9.84 15.40
CA VAL A 23 6.42 10.30 15.09
C VAL A 23 5.44 9.31 15.71
N SER A 24 4.48 9.79 16.51
CA SER A 24 3.50 8.94 17.18
C SER A 24 2.62 8.20 16.15
N GLU A 25 2.19 6.98 16.48
CA GLU A 25 1.26 6.20 15.61
C GLU A 25 0.00 7.00 15.27
N ALA A 26 -0.55 7.77 16.21
CA ALA A 26 -1.71 8.62 15.99
C ALA A 26 -1.48 9.66 14.89
N LYS A 27 -0.29 10.29 14.89
CA LYS A 27 0.07 11.29 13.88
C LYS A 27 0.29 10.66 12.52
N ILE A 28 0.92 9.47 12.47
CA ILE A 28 1.09 8.71 11.21
C ILE A 28 -0.29 8.38 10.62
N ARG A 29 -1.19 7.85 11.45
CA ARG A 29 -2.55 7.51 11.07
C ARG A 29 -3.30 8.71 10.52
N GLN A 30 -3.28 9.82 11.23
CA GLN A 30 -3.93 11.08 10.81
C GLN A 30 -3.42 11.57 9.45
N GLN A 31 -2.13 11.50 9.18
CA GLN A 31 -1.56 11.92 7.90
C GLN A 31 -2.00 11.01 6.74
N ILE A 32 -1.99 9.69 6.96
CA ILE A 32 -2.46 8.72 5.95
C ILE A 32 -3.95 8.89 5.67
N GLU A 33 -4.77 9.10 6.71
CA GLU A 33 -6.21 9.36 6.58
C GLU A 33 -6.50 10.65 5.82
N ALA A 34 -5.79 11.73 6.10
CA ALA A 34 -5.95 13.00 5.41
C ALA A 34 -5.59 12.86 3.92
N ALA A 35 -4.49 12.16 3.60
CA ALA A 35 -4.11 11.87 2.22
C ALA A 35 -5.18 11.02 1.50
N ALA A 36 -5.69 9.98 2.17
CA ALA A 36 -6.75 9.11 1.65
C ALA A 36 -8.07 9.86 1.40
N ALA A 37 -8.45 10.78 2.31
CA ALA A 37 -9.67 11.58 2.18
C ALA A 37 -9.62 12.55 0.99
N SER A 38 -8.44 13.10 0.70
CA SER A 38 -8.22 14.03 -0.41
C SER A 38 -8.09 13.34 -1.78
N MET A 39 -7.91 12.01 -1.80
CA MET A 39 -7.68 11.25 -3.01
C MET A 39 -8.98 10.92 -3.73
N LYS A 40 -9.25 11.61 -4.84
CA LYS A 40 -10.40 11.34 -5.73
C LYS A 40 -10.06 10.31 -6.79
N THR A 41 -8.86 10.40 -7.37
CA THR A 41 -8.35 9.45 -8.36
C THR A 41 -6.89 9.14 -8.11
N MET A 42 -6.47 7.93 -8.51
CA MET A 42 -5.08 7.51 -8.54
C MET A 42 -4.85 6.63 -9.75
N GLN A 43 -3.74 6.84 -10.44
CA GLN A 43 -3.27 5.95 -11.48
C GLN A 43 -1.76 5.75 -11.36
N CYS A 44 -1.31 4.53 -11.58
CA CYS A 44 0.10 4.20 -11.52
C CYS A 44 0.42 2.97 -12.39
N ASP A 45 1.70 2.82 -12.69
CA ASP A 45 2.26 1.54 -13.11
C ASP A 45 2.65 0.75 -11.87
N PHE A 46 2.70 -0.58 -11.97
CA PHE A 46 3.25 -1.42 -10.90
C PHE A 46 4.15 -2.53 -11.44
N VAL A 47 5.08 -2.95 -10.59
CA VAL A 47 5.83 -4.19 -10.74
C VAL A 47 5.50 -5.07 -9.54
N GLN A 48 5.07 -6.29 -9.84
CA GLN A 48 4.82 -7.31 -8.83
C GLN A 48 5.88 -8.41 -8.96
N THR A 49 6.58 -8.70 -7.87
CA THR A 49 7.50 -9.83 -7.77
C THR A 49 6.97 -10.81 -6.74
N LYS A 50 6.63 -12.02 -7.18
CA LYS A 50 6.27 -13.12 -6.27
C LYS A 50 7.46 -14.05 -6.11
N TYR A 51 7.95 -14.18 -4.87
CA TYR A 51 9.00 -15.11 -4.46
C TYR A 51 8.36 -16.42 -4.03
N LEU A 52 8.70 -17.49 -4.71
CA LEU A 52 8.21 -18.85 -4.48
C LEU A 52 9.21 -19.59 -3.59
N ARG A 53 8.96 -19.64 -2.29
CA ARG A 53 9.90 -20.17 -1.32
C ARG A 53 10.34 -21.60 -1.60
N MET A 54 9.39 -22.47 -1.93
CA MET A 54 9.68 -23.90 -2.16
C MET A 54 10.49 -24.15 -3.44
N LEU A 55 10.31 -23.29 -4.46
CA LEU A 55 11.00 -23.42 -5.75
C LEU A 55 12.30 -22.64 -5.81
N ASN A 56 12.60 -21.82 -4.78
CA ASN A 56 13.71 -20.85 -4.78
C ASN A 56 13.74 -20.00 -6.07
N ASP A 57 12.58 -19.60 -6.55
CA ASP A 57 12.37 -18.89 -7.80
C ASP A 57 11.47 -17.65 -7.59
N LYS A 58 11.40 -16.79 -8.61
CA LYS A 58 10.54 -15.60 -8.58
C LYS A 58 9.80 -15.41 -9.89
N MET A 59 8.58 -14.93 -9.79
CA MET A 59 7.75 -14.51 -10.92
C MET A 59 7.61 -13.00 -10.90
N VAL A 60 7.90 -12.36 -12.03
CA VAL A 60 7.75 -10.91 -12.18
C VAL A 60 6.59 -10.61 -13.12
N SER A 61 5.68 -9.77 -12.68
CA SER A 61 4.55 -9.28 -13.46
C SER A 61 4.54 -7.76 -13.46
N ARG A 62 4.04 -7.14 -14.52
CA ARG A 62 3.92 -5.69 -14.66
C ARG A 62 2.50 -5.34 -15.02
N GLY A 63 2.08 -4.14 -14.64
CA GLY A 63 0.73 -3.71 -14.95
C GLY A 63 0.45 -2.26 -14.61
N LYS A 64 -0.83 -1.93 -14.67
CA LYS A 64 -1.37 -0.61 -14.40
C LYS A 64 -2.49 -0.70 -13.38
N MET A 65 -2.58 0.31 -12.52
CA MET A 65 -3.68 0.44 -11.58
C MET A 65 -4.36 1.80 -11.78
N TYR A 66 -5.68 1.76 -11.77
CA TYR A 66 -6.54 2.95 -11.82
C TYR A 66 -7.56 2.85 -10.68
N TYR A 67 -7.64 3.88 -9.88
CA TYR A 67 -8.60 4.04 -8.81
C TYR A 67 -9.39 5.32 -9.01
N GLN A 68 -10.69 5.26 -8.78
CA GLN A 68 -11.56 6.43 -8.66
C GLN A 68 -12.50 6.24 -7.47
N GLN A 69 -12.54 7.25 -6.62
CA GLN A 69 -13.47 7.30 -5.48
C GLN A 69 -14.92 7.25 -6.00
N SER A 70 -15.81 6.47 -5.42
CA SER A 70 -15.71 5.70 -4.17
C SER A 70 -15.59 4.19 -4.40
N ASP A 71 -15.82 3.69 -5.61
CA ASP A 71 -16.10 2.27 -5.88
C ASP A 71 -15.56 1.77 -7.22
N LYS A 72 -14.57 2.46 -7.80
CA LYS A 72 -13.98 2.04 -9.08
C LYS A 72 -12.51 1.72 -8.93
N LEU A 73 -12.13 0.54 -9.39
CA LEU A 73 -10.76 0.06 -9.42
C LEU A 73 -10.55 -0.77 -10.68
N ARG A 74 -9.46 -0.51 -11.41
CA ARG A 74 -8.91 -1.42 -12.40
C ARG A 74 -7.51 -1.80 -11.99
N TRP A 75 -7.28 -3.10 -11.87
CA TRP A 75 -5.98 -3.69 -11.65
C TRP A 75 -5.67 -4.59 -12.84
N GLU A 76 -4.73 -4.18 -13.67
CA GLU A 76 -4.46 -4.81 -14.96
C GLU A 76 -3.01 -5.22 -15.07
N TYR A 77 -2.79 -6.52 -15.30
CA TYR A 77 -1.48 -7.05 -15.67
C TYR A 77 -1.32 -6.97 -17.19
N THR A 78 -0.16 -6.46 -17.63
CA THR A 78 0.20 -6.32 -19.03
C THR A 78 1.31 -7.30 -19.44
N SER A 79 2.04 -7.85 -18.47
CA SER A 79 3.14 -8.79 -18.68
C SER A 79 3.28 -9.71 -17.47
N PRO A 80 3.63 -11.01 -17.64
CA PRO A 80 3.80 -11.73 -18.92
C PRO A 80 2.47 -12.08 -19.59
N TYR A 81 1.35 -12.07 -18.86
CA TYR A 81 0.02 -12.42 -19.38
C TYR A 81 -0.96 -11.29 -19.12
N ALA A 82 -1.83 -11.02 -20.10
CA ALA A 82 -2.91 -10.06 -19.93
C ALA A 82 -3.97 -10.62 -18.97
N TYR A 83 -4.22 -9.89 -17.89
CA TYR A 83 -5.26 -10.19 -16.89
C TYR A 83 -5.76 -8.86 -16.32
N ALA A 84 -7.06 -8.71 -16.18
CA ALA A 84 -7.60 -7.54 -15.54
C ALA A 84 -8.71 -7.90 -14.53
N PHE A 85 -8.67 -7.23 -13.39
CA PHE A 85 -9.74 -7.14 -12.41
C PHE A 85 -10.29 -5.71 -12.46
N VAL A 86 -11.57 -5.56 -12.81
CA VAL A 86 -12.21 -4.24 -12.85
C VAL A 86 -13.42 -4.25 -11.93
N LEU A 87 -13.41 -3.38 -10.92
CA LEU A 87 -14.56 -3.09 -10.08
C LEU A 87 -15.20 -1.77 -10.55
N ASN A 88 -16.51 -1.79 -10.73
CA ASN A 88 -17.31 -0.59 -10.98
C ASN A 88 -18.65 -0.73 -10.24
N GLY A 89 -18.75 -0.07 -9.09
CA GLY A 89 -19.90 -0.21 -8.20
C GLY A 89 -20.05 -1.64 -7.68
N SER A 90 -21.16 -2.26 -8.00
CA SER A 90 -21.46 -3.64 -7.62
C SER A 90 -21.02 -4.71 -8.62
N ARG A 91 -20.37 -4.32 -9.72
CA ARG A 91 -19.97 -5.25 -10.80
C ARG A 91 -18.46 -5.42 -10.81
N VAL A 92 -18.01 -6.66 -10.93
CA VAL A 92 -16.61 -7.02 -11.14
C VAL A 92 -16.48 -7.71 -12.49
N LEU A 93 -15.57 -7.23 -13.32
CA LEU A 93 -15.09 -7.93 -14.51
C LEU A 93 -13.75 -8.61 -14.18
N ILE A 94 -13.66 -9.89 -14.48
CA ILE A 94 -12.40 -10.63 -14.53
C ILE A 94 -12.12 -10.96 -15.99
N SER A 95 -11.07 -10.35 -16.54
CA SER A 95 -10.65 -10.57 -17.93
C SER A 95 -9.36 -11.37 -17.95
N LYS A 96 -9.33 -12.46 -18.70
CA LYS A 96 -8.15 -13.33 -18.86
C LYS A 96 -8.04 -13.77 -20.31
N GLY A 97 -7.14 -13.13 -21.07
CA GLY A 97 -7.05 -13.34 -22.51
C GLY A 97 -8.35 -12.96 -23.20
N ASN A 98 -8.95 -13.90 -23.92
CA ASN A 98 -10.22 -13.72 -24.64
C ASN A 98 -11.47 -14.02 -23.79
N ARG A 99 -11.29 -14.37 -22.50
CA ARG A 99 -12.41 -14.70 -21.61
C ARG A 99 -12.69 -13.54 -20.65
N ASN A 100 -13.97 -13.17 -20.56
CA ASN A 100 -14.50 -12.17 -19.66
C ASN A 100 -15.59 -12.80 -18.79
N ASP A 101 -15.39 -12.75 -17.47
CA ASP A 101 -16.40 -13.17 -16.50
C ASP A 101 -16.88 -11.93 -15.72
N VAL A 102 -18.19 -11.67 -15.78
CA VAL A 102 -18.81 -10.55 -15.05
C VAL A 102 -19.57 -11.08 -13.84
N ILE A 103 -19.26 -10.55 -12.67
CA ILE A 103 -19.78 -10.99 -11.38
C ILE A 103 -20.44 -9.82 -10.67
N ASN A 104 -21.65 -10.03 -10.11
CA ASN A 104 -22.25 -9.07 -9.19
C ASN A 104 -21.72 -9.36 -7.77
N VAL A 105 -20.99 -8.41 -7.18
CA VAL A 105 -20.39 -8.58 -5.85
C VAL A 105 -21.42 -8.76 -4.74
N ASN A 106 -22.64 -8.25 -4.92
CA ASN A 106 -23.72 -8.42 -3.94
C ASN A 106 -24.24 -9.87 -3.86
N GLN A 107 -23.99 -10.67 -4.90
CA GLN A 107 -24.36 -12.09 -4.96
C GLN A 107 -23.23 -13.00 -4.46
N SER A 108 -22.02 -12.46 -4.20
CA SER A 108 -20.87 -13.21 -3.74
C SER A 108 -20.16 -12.51 -2.58
N LYS A 109 -20.36 -13.03 -1.36
CA LYS A 109 -19.69 -12.53 -0.16
C LYS A 109 -18.15 -12.49 -0.34
N PHE A 110 -17.60 -13.48 -1.02
CA PHE A 110 -16.16 -13.57 -1.28
C PHE A 110 -15.66 -12.40 -2.14
N PHE A 111 -16.28 -12.14 -3.30
CA PHE A 111 -15.87 -11.03 -4.16
C PHE A 111 -16.11 -9.65 -3.53
N LYS A 112 -17.19 -9.52 -2.74
CA LYS A 112 -17.47 -8.30 -1.97
C LYS A 112 -16.35 -7.98 -1.00
N GLU A 113 -15.87 -8.98 -0.26
CA GLU A 113 -14.77 -8.80 0.70
C GLU A 113 -13.43 -8.51 0.00
N ILE A 114 -13.10 -9.21 -1.09
CA ILE A 114 -11.89 -8.94 -1.87
C ILE A 114 -11.90 -7.51 -2.40
N ALA A 115 -12.99 -7.08 -3.04
CA ALA A 115 -13.13 -5.74 -3.58
C ALA A 115 -12.95 -4.68 -2.47
N ARG A 116 -13.59 -4.88 -1.31
CA ARG A 116 -13.49 -3.99 -0.15
C ARG A 116 -12.04 -3.89 0.37
N ILE A 117 -11.36 -5.03 0.52
CA ILE A 117 -9.98 -5.06 1.01
C ILE A 117 -9.05 -4.36 0.02
N MET A 118 -9.18 -4.63 -1.28
CA MET A 118 -8.38 -3.98 -2.31
C MET A 118 -8.59 -2.46 -2.30
N MET A 119 -9.85 -1.99 -2.29
CA MET A 119 -10.18 -0.57 -2.25
C MET A 119 -9.61 0.11 -1.00
N ASN A 120 -9.80 -0.50 0.17
CA ASN A 120 -9.32 0.05 1.43
C ASN A 120 -7.78 0.06 1.50
N SER A 121 -7.11 -0.93 0.91
CA SER A 121 -5.64 -0.99 0.89
C SER A 121 -5.03 0.09 0.02
N VAL A 122 -5.60 0.33 -1.18
CA VAL A 122 -5.13 1.37 -2.12
C VAL A 122 -5.12 2.76 -1.48
N VAL A 123 -6.15 3.07 -0.71
CA VAL A 123 -6.30 4.39 -0.08
C VAL A 123 -5.83 4.44 1.38
N GLY A 124 -5.30 3.35 1.93
CA GLY A 124 -4.86 3.31 3.33
C GLY A 124 -5.99 3.21 4.37
N LYS A 125 -7.26 3.15 3.97
CA LYS A 125 -8.40 2.96 4.90
C LYS A 125 -8.36 1.64 5.66
N ALA A 126 -7.61 0.64 5.16
CA ALA A 126 -7.39 -0.64 5.85
C ALA A 126 -6.76 -0.47 7.25
N LEU A 127 -6.10 0.65 7.52
CA LEU A 127 -5.49 0.94 8.84
C LEU A 127 -6.52 1.09 9.96
N ASN A 128 -7.77 1.42 9.63
CA ASN A 128 -8.83 1.68 10.60
C ASN A 128 -9.83 0.54 10.72
N ASP A 129 -9.76 -0.46 9.86
CA ASP A 129 -10.66 -1.60 9.92
C ASP A 129 -10.18 -2.63 10.96
N LYS A 130 -10.50 -2.36 12.23
CA LYS A 130 -10.14 -3.22 13.37
C LYS A 130 -10.78 -4.62 13.30
N ARG A 131 -11.81 -4.82 12.46
CA ARG A 131 -12.44 -6.14 12.27
C ARG A 131 -11.57 -7.05 11.42
N ASP A 132 -10.86 -6.45 10.45
CA ASP A 132 -10.07 -7.21 9.49
C ASP A 132 -8.62 -7.35 9.91
N PHE A 133 -8.06 -6.31 10.55
CA PHE A 133 -6.64 -6.29 10.85
C PHE A 133 -6.32 -5.73 12.24
N LYS A 134 -5.37 -6.38 12.93
CA LYS A 134 -4.59 -5.73 13.97
C LYS A 134 -3.43 -5.01 13.28
N VAL A 135 -3.29 -3.70 13.52
CA VAL A 135 -2.34 -2.84 12.83
C VAL A 135 -1.26 -2.36 13.78
N SER A 136 0.00 -2.43 13.36
CA SER A 136 1.15 -1.79 14.00
C SER A 136 1.75 -0.79 13.03
N LEU A 137 2.05 0.43 13.50
CA LEU A 137 2.61 1.51 12.71
C LEU A 137 4.01 1.85 13.19
N SER A 138 4.89 2.14 12.25
CA SER A 138 6.23 2.67 12.50
C SER A 138 6.62 3.70 11.46
N SER A 139 7.67 4.48 11.73
CA SER A 139 8.19 5.47 10.81
C SER A 139 9.71 5.38 10.71
N SER A 140 10.22 5.65 9.51
CA SER A 140 11.63 5.91 9.23
C SER A 140 11.81 7.32 8.68
N ALA A 141 13.02 7.68 8.25
CA ALA A 141 13.29 8.95 7.60
C ALA A 141 12.50 9.14 6.30
N THR A 142 12.22 8.05 5.55
CA THR A 142 11.68 8.09 4.19
C THR A 142 10.26 7.56 4.06
N GLU A 143 9.78 6.72 5.00
CA GLU A 143 8.50 6.04 4.89
C GLU A 143 7.78 5.87 6.23
N TYR A 144 6.45 5.68 6.15
CA TYR A 144 5.64 5.07 7.20
C TYR A 144 5.39 3.63 6.82
N VAL A 145 5.45 2.73 7.79
CA VAL A 145 5.22 1.30 7.59
C VAL A 145 4.06 0.86 8.46
N ALA A 146 3.07 0.24 7.83
CA ALA A 146 1.95 -0.40 8.52
C ALA A 146 2.04 -1.91 8.34
N VAL A 147 2.12 -2.65 9.44
CA VAL A 147 2.04 -4.10 9.47
C VAL A 147 0.62 -4.50 9.88
N LEU A 148 -0.09 -5.17 8.99
CA LEU A 148 -1.47 -5.59 9.15
C LEU A 148 -1.50 -7.11 9.39
N TYR A 149 -1.97 -7.51 10.56
CA TYR A 149 -2.16 -8.91 10.93
C TYR A 149 -3.65 -9.27 10.75
N PRO A 150 -3.99 -10.21 9.85
CA PRO A 150 -5.38 -10.60 9.61
C PRO A 150 -6.08 -11.10 10.87
N GLN A 151 -7.33 -10.67 11.08
CA GLN A 151 -8.20 -11.13 12.17
C GLN A 151 -9.25 -12.14 11.68
N GLN A 152 -9.65 -12.06 10.41
CA GLN A 152 -10.62 -12.96 9.81
C GLN A 152 -9.97 -14.31 9.47
N LYS A 153 -10.58 -15.42 9.87
CA LYS A 153 -10.08 -16.80 9.66
C LYS A 153 -9.66 -17.06 8.21
N GLN A 154 -10.49 -16.63 7.26
CA GLN A 154 -10.22 -16.82 5.83
C GLN A 154 -8.93 -16.14 5.38
N MET A 155 -8.68 -14.91 5.83
CA MET A 155 -7.46 -14.16 5.55
C MET A 155 -6.25 -14.76 6.27
N GLN A 156 -6.42 -15.25 7.51
CA GLN A 156 -5.36 -15.91 8.28
C GLN A 156 -4.89 -17.22 7.64
N GLN A 157 -5.77 -17.90 6.89
CA GLN A 157 -5.38 -19.10 6.13
C GLN A 157 -4.49 -18.76 4.93
N MET A 158 -4.63 -17.55 4.37
CA MET A 158 -3.88 -17.10 3.20
C MET A 158 -2.59 -16.36 3.59
N PHE A 159 -2.68 -15.43 4.53
CA PHE A 159 -1.59 -14.51 4.86
C PHE A 159 -1.19 -14.57 6.32
N GLN A 160 0.11 -14.47 6.58
CA GLN A 160 0.67 -14.21 7.92
C GLN A 160 0.51 -12.74 8.27
N LYS A 161 0.85 -11.87 7.33
CA LYS A 161 0.75 -10.41 7.46
C LYS A 161 0.77 -9.74 6.08
N ILE A 162 0.27 -8.53 6.04
CA ILE A 162 0.40 -7.60 4.91
C ILE A 162 1.21 -6.40 5.42
N VAL A 163 2.17 -5.92 4.63
CA VAL A 163 2.95 -4.74 4.97
C VAL A 163 2.69 -3.66 3.93
N LEU A 164 2.23 -2.49 4.37
CA LEU A 164 2.02 -1.32 3.53
C LEU A 164 3.13 -0.31 3.82
N HIS A 165 3.85 0.11 2.80
CA HIS A 165 4.85 1.14 2.85
C HIS A 165 4.28 2.42 2.23
N PHE A 166 4.24 3.48 3.00
CA PHE A 166 3.74 4.78 2.56
C PHE A 166 4.91 5.72 2.38
N ASN A 167 4.99 6.37 1.23
CA ASN A 167 5.90 7.49 1.05
C ASN A 167 5.60 8.57 2.09
N ARG A 168 6.61 8.99 2.87
CA ARG A 168 6.42 9.88 4.01
C ARG A 168 5.91 11.27 3.60
N GLN A 169 6.34 11.79 2.46
CA GLN A 169 5.97 13.14 2.00
C GLN A 169 4.51 13.21 1.56
N ARG A 170 4.02 12.14 0.91
CA ARG A 170 2.67 12.08 0.33
C ARG A 170 1.68 11.31 1.20
N ALA A 171 2.17 10.56 2.20
CA ALA A 171 1.40 9.63 3.05
C ALA A 171 0.56 8.64 2.22
N MET A 172 1.08 8.22 1.07
CA MET A 172 0.41 7.33 0.11
C MET A 172 1.18 6.03 -0.05
N VAL A 173 0.45 4.93 -0.29
CA VAL A 173 1.05 3.62 -0.52
C VAL A 173 1.98 3.67 -1.74
N ALA A 174 3.23 3.26 -1.54
CA ALA A 174 4.25 3.13 -2.57
C ALA A 174 4.67 1.68 -2.81
N LYS A 175 4.55 0.83 -1.77
CA LYS A 175 4.88 -0.59 -1.86
C LYS A 175 3.95 -1.40 -0.95
N VAL A 176 3.58 -2.59 -1.41
CA VAL A 176 2.80 -3.57 -0.66
C VAL A 176 3.57 -4.88 -0.60
N GLU A 177 3.66 -5.51 0.57
CA GLU A 177 4.19 -6.85 0.72
C GLU A 177 3.12 -7.78 1.31
N LEU A 178 2.87 -8.88 0.63
CA LEU A 178 1.99 -9.95 1.09
C LEU A 178 2.86 -11.12 1.54
N ILE A 179 2.81 -11.45 2.82
CA ILE A 179 3.54 -12.61 3.36
C ILE A 179 2.54 -13.73 3.54
N GLU A 180 2.63 -14.74 2.68
CA GLU A 180 1.70 -15.85 2.65
C GLU A 180 1.98 -16.87 3.77
N LYS A 181 0.94 -17.60 4.18
CA LYS A 181 1.03 -18.60 5.26
C LYS A 181 2.05 -19.70 4.94
N ARG A 182 2.20 -20.03 3.66
CA ARG A 182 3.15 -21.06 3.17
C ARG A 182 4.57 -20.56 3.00
N GLY A 183 4.81 -19.28 3.28
CA GLY A 183 6.13 -18.66 3.23
C GLY A 183 6.47 -17.98 1.90
N ASP A 184 5.59 -18.02 0.90
CA ASP A 184 5.73 -17.20 -0.30
C ASP A 184 5.57 -15.72 0.06
N ARG A 185 6.22 -14.85 -0.70
CA ARG A 185 6.18 -13.40 -0.51
C ARG A 185 5.90 -12.73 -1.85
N THR A 186 4.89 -11.88 -1.87
CA THR A 186 4.61 -11.02 -3.02
C THR A 186 4.94 -9.58 -2.67
N VAL A 187 5.72 -8.90 -3.49
CA VAL A 187 6.06 -7.49 -3.38
C VAL A 187 5.48 -6.76 -4.58
N ILE A 188 4.73 -5.70 -4.34
CA ILE A 188 4.14 -4.84 -5.36
C ILE A 188 4.69 -3.43 -5.15
N GLU A 189 5.40 -2.91 -6.13
CA GLU A 189 5.97 -1.57 -6.13
C GLU A 189 5.20 -0.68 -7.11
N MET A 190 4.72 0.47 -6.63
CA MET A 190 3.96 1.43 -7.41
C MET A 190 4.86 2.53 -7.94
N MET A 191 4.80 2.79 -9.23
CA MET A 191 5.63 3.76 -9.95
C MET A 191 4.77 4.72 -10.76
N ASN A 192 5.33 5.87 -11.13
CA ASN A 192 4.64 6.87 -11.98
C ASN A 192 3.27 7.30 -11.41
N VAL A 193 3.17 7.39 -10.08
CA VAL A 193 1.91 7.65 -9.39
C VAL A 193 1.41 9.08 -9.69
N LYS A 194 0.21 9.16 -10.27
CA LYS A 194 -0.54 10.39 -10.51
C LYS A 194 -1.81 10.38 -9.68
N VAL A 195 -2.05 11.45 -8.93
CA VAL A 195 -3.20 11.60 -8.03
C VAL A 195 -4.03 12.76 -8.47
N ASN A 196 -5.35 12.62 -8.30
CA ASN A 196 -6.33 13.65 -8.63
C ASN A 196 -6.25 14.15 -10.10
N SER A 197 -5.70 13.31 -10.98
CA SER A 197 -5.68 13.53 -12.43
C SER A 197 -6.91 12.90 -13.08
N PRO A 198 -7.45 13.46 -14.16
CA PRO A 198 -8.57 12.90 -14.90
C PRO A 198 -8.26 11.46 -15.37
N ILE A 199 -9.23 10.57 -15.22
CA ILE A 199 -9.19 9.20 -15.75
C ILE A 199 -10.37 9.04 -16.72
N ASN A 200 -10.10 8.50 -17.91
CA ASN A 200 -11.17 8.20 -18.86
C ASN A 200 -12.11 7.12 -18.25
N ALA A 201 -13.39 7.43 -18.17
CA ALA A 201 -14.41 6.56 -17.60
C ALA A 201 -14.47 5.17 -18.25
N LYS A 202 -14.10 5.04 -19.53
CA LYS A 202 -14.03 3.76 -20.27
C LYS A 202 -13.04 2.78 -19.64
N VAL A 203 -12.05 3.26 -18.87
CA VAL A 203 -11.11 2.40 -18.15
C VAL A 203 -11.82 1.45 -17.17
N PHE A 204 -12.98 1.87 -16.64
CA PHE A 204 -13.76 1.11 -15.66
C PHE A 204 -14.95 0.37 -16.27
N THR A 205 -15.00 0.22 -17.59
CA THR A 205 -16.10 -0.51 -18.27
C THR A 205 -16.10 -1.99 -17.86
N VAL A 206 -17.29 -2.50 -17.52
CA VAL A 206 -17.57 -3.88 -17.09
C VAL A 206 -18.68 -4.43 -18.03
N ASN A 207 -18.26 -4.92 -19.21
CA ASN A 207 -19.16 -5.50 -20.22
C ASN A 207 -18.74 -6.94 -20.49
#